data_09a5966a16e29fcbaae21b2821a35fde
#
_entry.id   09a5966a16e29fcbaae21b2821a35fde
#
_cell.length_a   1.000
_cell.length_b   1.000
_cell.length_c   1.000
_cell.angle_alpha   90.00
_cell.angle_beta   90.00
_cell.angle_gamma   90.00
#
_symmetry.space_group_name_H-M   'P 1'
#
loop_
_entity.id
_entity.type
_entity.pdbx_description
1 polymer ?
#
loop_
_entity_poly.entity_id
_entity_poly.type
_entity_poly.pdbx_seq_one_letter_code
_entity_poly.pdbx_strand_id
1 'polypeptide(L)'
;MGIAGDHNPERLVSASRAEEEQGFELKLRPRWLREFIGQAKAKEQLAIALEAAKSRGEALDHVLLFGPPGLGKTTLATIIANELDVGFQQTSGPALQIQGDLTAILTNLHEKQVLFLDEIHRMQPVLEEKLYTALEDYKLDIIIGQGPAARTHVMELRPFTFVGATTRPGLLSSPLRSRFGILLRLEFYTEEDLRFIVRRSAEVMSVPIDEDGAAEIALRSRGTPRIANRLLRRVRDFAQVRGTGTIDRPTANAALTMLEVDAHGFDEIDRKLLLTIMQKYDGGPVGLGTLAATLAEEEDALEEVYEPFLIQIGFLDRTPRGRVATRLAYEHFGLTMPGRQTPLF
;
A
#
# COMPACT_ATOMS: atom_id res chain seq x y z
N MET A 1 37.21 -31.36 6.53
CA MET A 1 37.19 -29.92 6.19
C MET A 1 35.77 -29.42 6.37
N GLY A 2 35.47 -28.86 7.55
CA GLY A 2 34.13 -28.40 7.90
C GLY A 2 33.92 -26.99 7.35
N ILE A 3 32.76 -26.80 6.70
CA ILE A 3 32.28 -25.47 6.31
C ILE A 3 31.59 -24.89 7.55
N ALA A 4 32.25 -23.96 8.21
CA ALA A 4 31.68 -23.17 9.29
C ALA A 4 30.64 -22.22 8.67
N GLY A 5 29.39 -22.44 8.97
CA GLY A 5 28.30 -21.50 8.65
C GLY A 5 28.49 -20.22 9.44
N ASP A 6 28.60 -19.12 8.72
CA ASP A 6 28.74 -17.77 9.27
C ASP A 6 27.37 -17.35 9.88
N HIS A 7 27.16 -17.67 11.16
CA HIS A 7 26.02 -17.21 11.93
C HIS A 7 26.27 -15.78 12.41
N ASN A 8 25.91 -14.80 11.60
CA ASN A 8 25.93 -13.39 12.00
C ASN A 8 24.75 -13.13 12.97
N PRO A 9 24.98 -12.91 14.27
CA PRO A 9 23.91 -12.69 15.26
C PRO A 9 23.06 -11.44 14.99
N GLU A 10 23.60 -10.45 14.30
CA GLU A 10 22.81 -9.26 13.90
C GLU A 10 21.71 -9.56 12.87
N ARG A 11 21.91 -10.56 12.00
CA ARG A 11 20.90 -11.00 11.04
C ARG A 11 19.73 -11.74 11.70
N LEU A 12 19.99 -12.51 12.73
CA LEU A 12 18.92 -13.21 13.48
C LEU A 12 18.09 -12.25 14.32
N VAL A 13 18.71 -11.23 14.91
CA VAL A 13 18.00 -10.19 15.69
C VAL A 13 17.15 -9.30 14.77
N SER A 14 17.58 -9.02 13.55
CA SER A 14 16.80 -8.24 12.58
C SER A 14 15.60 -9.03 12.03
N ALA A 15 15.73 -10.33 11.80
CA ALA A 15 14.64 -11.19 11.33
C ALA A 15 13.56 -11.37 12.41
N SER A 16 13.93 -11.65 13.65
CA SER A 16 12.98 -11.78 14.77
C SER A 16 12.24 -10.47 15.07
N ARG A 17 12.92 -9.33 14.99
CA ARG A 17 12.26 -8.02 15.12
C ARG A 17 11.29 -7.74 13.98
N ALA A 18 11.60 -8.13 12.76
CA ALA A 18 10.70 -7.99 11.62
C ALA A 18 9.45 -8.88 11.77
N GLU A 19 9.59 -10.09 12.27
CA GLU A 19 8.47 -11.00 12.55
C GLU A 19 7.59 -10.50 13.71
N GLU A 20 8.19 -9.98 14.78
CA GLU A 20 7.45 -9.34 15.87
C GLU A 20 6.72 -8.08 15.42
N GLU A 21 7.34 -7.25 14.58
CA GLU A 21 6.72 -6.07 13.99
C GLU A 21 5.55 -6.43 13.06
N GLN A 22 5.68 -7.47 12.25
CA GLN A 22 4.59 -7.97 11.39
C GLN A 22 3.44 -8.55 12.22
N GLY A 23 3.73 -9.36 13.23
CA GLY A 23 2.72 -9.92 14.13
C GLY A 23 1.97 -8.84 14.91
N PHE A 24 2.63 -7.74 15.23
CA PHE A 24 2.04 -6.61 15.91
C PHE A 24 1.17 -5.75 14.97
N GLU A 25 1.61 -5.51 13.75
CA GLU A 25 0.80 -4.82 12.74
C GLU A 25 -0.51 -5.55 12.44
N LEU A 26 -0.50 -6.87 12.46
CA LEU A 26 -1.70 -7.68 12.27
C LEU A 26 -2.74 -7.45 13.38
N LYS A 27 -2.31 -7.22 14.63
CA LYS A 27 -3.21 -6.93 15.76
C LYS A 27 -3.88 -5.56 15.64
N LEU A 28 -3.24 -4.59 15.00
CA LEU A 28 -3.78 -3.25 14.79
C LEU A 28 -4.81 -3.21 13.66
N ARG A 29 -4.81 -4.20 12.75
CA ARG A 29 -5.71 -4.21 11.60
C ARG A 29 -7.16 -4.46 12.03
N PRO A 30 -8.12 -3.70 11.50
CA PRO A 30 -9.54 -3.99 11.71
C PRO A 30 -9.89 -5.35 11.08
N ARG A 31 -10.78 -6.10 11.74
CA ARG A 31 -11.25 -7.41 11.29
C ARG A 31 -12.56 -7.35 10.51
N TRP A 32 -13.37 -6.33 10.78
CA TRP A 32 -14.71 -6.18 10.24
C TRP A 32 -14.85 -4.84 9.52
N LEU A 33 -15.74 -4.77 8.54
CA LEU A 33 -15.98 -3.55 7.75
C LEU A 33 -16.43 -2.36 8.61
N ARG A 34 -17.18 -2.62 9.68
CA ARG A 34 -17.62 -1.60 10.66
C ARG A 34 -16.45 -0.96 11.41
N GLU A 35 -15.34 -1.68 11.56
CA GLU A 35 -14.14 -1.20 12.26
C GLU A 35 -13.19 -0.44 11.32
N PHE A 36 -13.40 -0.56 10.01
CA PHE A 36 -12.56 0.08 9.01
C PHE A 36 -12.93 1.57 8.93
N ILE A 37 -12.04 2.43 9.42
CA ILE A 37 -12.21 3.88 9.48
C ILE A 37 -11.95 4.48 8.11
N GLY A 38 -12.66 5.57 7.76
CA GLY A 38 -12.52 6.29 6.49
C GLY A 38 -13.07 5.53 5.29
N GLN A 39 -12.68 5.94 4.08
CA GLN A 39 -13.03 5.31 2.80
C GLN A 39 -14.56 5.12 2.60
N ALA A 40 -15.37 6.08 3.01
CA ALA A 40 -16.84 5.96 3.11
C ALA A 40 -17.48 5.40 1.82
N LYS A 41 -17.11 5.94 0.65
CA LYS A 41 -17.63 5.51 -0.64
C LYS A 41 -17.28 4.06 -0.97
N ALA A 42 -16.04 3.64 -0.76
CA ALA A 42 -15.60 2.28 -1.01
C ALA A 42 -16.27 1.30 -0.04
N LYS A 43 -16.44 1.70 1.23
CA LYS A 43 -17.15 0.90 2.26
C LYS A 43 -18.61 0.68 1.91
N GLU A 44 -19.31 1.72 1.48
CA GLU A 44 -20.73 1.64 1.10
C GLU A 44 -20.92 0.68 -0.07
N GLN A 45 -20.13 0.84 -1.14
CA GLN A 45 -20.18 -0.06 -2.30
C GLN A 45 -19.89 -1.51 -1.90
N LEU A 46 -18.87 -1.72 -1.08
CA LEU A 46 -18.48 -3.05 -0.63
C LEU A 46 -19.54 -3.66 0.29
N ALA A 47 -20.14 -2.89 1.20
CA ALA A 47 -21.18 -3.36 2.11
C ALA A 47 -22.40 -3.90 1.34
N ILE A 48 -22.87 -3.16 0.34
CA ILE A 48 -23.99 -3.58 -0.53
C ILE A 48 -23.64 -4.89 -1.25
N ALA A 49 -22.45 -4.98 -1.84
CA ALA A 49 -22.03 -6.15 -2.58
C ALA A 49 -21.90 -7.40 -1.68
N LEU A 50 -21.33 -7.24 -0.48
CA LEU A 50 -21.21 -8.29 0.52
C LEU A 50 -22.56 -8.81 1.00
N GLU A 51 -23.49 -7.91 1.30
CA GLU A 51 -24.84 -8.26 1.74
C GLU A 51 -25.60 -9.01 0.63
N ALA A 52 -25.48 -8.53 -0.60
CA ALA A 52 -26.10 -9.20 -1.76
C ALA A 52 -25.52 -10.60 -2.01
N ALA A 53 -24.20 -10.77 -1.97
CA ALA A 53 -23.56 -12.07 -2.13
C ALA A 53 -23.95 -13.05 -1.01
N LYS A 54 -23.98 -12.60 0.24
CA LYS A 54 -24.46 -13.39 1.39
C LYS A 54 -25.91 -13.83 1.22
N SER A 55 -26.80 -12.93 0.81
CA SER A 55 -28.23 -13.24 0.64
C SER A 55 -28.51 -14.27 -0.47
N ARG A 56 -27.71 -14.25 -1.53
CA ARG A 56 -27.80 -15.22 -2.63
C ARG A 56 -27.03 -16.51 -2.37
N GLY A 57 -26.15 -16.52 -1.37
CA GLY A 57 -25.27 -17.66 -1.08
C GLY A 57 -24.23 -17.91 -2.17
N GLU A 58 -23.80 -16.89 -2.88
CA GLU A 58 -22.83 -16.92 -3.98
C GLU A 58 -21.46 -16.42 -3.56
N ALA A 59 -20.42 -16.67 -4.38
CA ALA A 59 -19.16 -15.97 -4.27
C ALA A 59 -19.35 -14.49 -4.59
N LEU A 60 -18.60 -13.62 -3.92
CA LEU A 60 -18.59 -12.20 -4.27
C LEU A 60 -17.96 -12.00 -5.65
N ASP A 61 -18.44 -11.06 -6.43
CA ASP A 61 -17.78 -10.64 -7.67
C ASP A 61 -16.32 -10.26 -7.41
N HIS A 62 -15.47 -10.43 -8.42
CA HIS A 62 -14.06 -10.12 -8.30
C HIS A 62 -13.84 -8.63 -8.02
N VAL A 63 -12.92 -8.32 -7.10
CA VAL A 63 -12.68 -6.98 -6.58
C VAL A 63 -11.29 -6.49 -6.95
N LEU A 64 -11.18 -5.29 -7.52
CA LEU A 64 -9.92 -4.59 -7.69
C LEU A 64 -9.80 -3.45 -6.68
N LEU A 65 -8.79 -3.54 -5.82
CA LEU A 65 -8.42 -2.50 -4.86
C LEU A 65 -7.24 -1.70 -5.41
N PHE A 66 -7.40 -0.39 -5.61
CA PHE A 66 -6.30 0.41 -6.16
C PHE A 66 -6.14 1.76 -5.45
N GLY A 67 -4.93 2.27 -5.45
CA GLY A 67 -4.56 3.53 -4.79
C GLY A 67 -3.15 3.47 -4.20
N PRO A 68 -2.65 4.57 -3.63
CA PRO A 68 -1.32 4.66 -3.03
C PRO A 68 -1.02 3.55 -2.02
N PRO A 69 0.25 3.28 -1.71
CA PRO A 69 0.62 2.27 -0.71
C PRO A 69 0.19 2.71 0.70
N GLY A 70 -0.01 1.75 1.59
CA GLY A 70 -0.29 2.02 3.02
C GLY A 70 -1.73 2.40 3.36
N LEU A 71 -2.67 2.42 2.41
CA LEU A 71 -4.07 2.81 2.59
C LEU A 71 -4.99 1.68 3.08
N GLY A 72 -4.49 0.45 3.23
CA GLY A 72 -5.27 -0.67 3.78
C GLY A 72 -5.85 -1.62 2.75
N LYS A 73 -5.32 -1.71 1.52
CA LYS A 73 -5.77 -2.67 0.47
C LYS A 73 -5.79 -4.11 0.98
N THR A 74 -4.69 -4.58 1.53
CA THR A 74 -4.58 -5.93 2.11
C THR A 74 -5.53 -6.15 3.29
N THR A 75 -5.73 -5.12 4.12
CA THR A 75 -6.68 -5.16 5.24
C THR A 75 -8.10 -5.32 4.73
N LEU A 76 -8.49 -4.56 3.70
CA LEU A 76 -9.83 -4.64 3.13
C LEU A 76 -10.08 -6.00 2.47
N ALA A 77 -9.08 -6.60 1.82
CA ALA A 77 -9.17 -7.96 1.28
C ALA A 77 -9.40 -9.02 2.39
N THR A 78 -8.73 -8.87 3.53
CA THR A 78 -8.95 -9.75 4.69
C THR A 78 -10.35 -9.56 5.28
N ILE A 79 -10.83 -8.31 5.35
CA ILE A 79 -12.18 -7.99 5.81
C ILE A 79 -13.24 -8.65 4.91
N ILE A 80 -13.06 -8.63 3.59
CA ILE A 80 -13.97 -9.31 2.66
C ILE A 80 -14.12 -10.79 3.02
N ALA A 81 -13.02 -11.50 3.25
CA ALA A 81 -13.05 -12.90 3.64
C ALA A 81 -13.75 -13.12 5.00
N ASN A 82 -13.44 -12.27 5.99
CA ASN A 82 -14.07 -12.32 7.31
C ASN A 82 -15.58 -12.07 7.23
N GLU A 83 -15.99 -11.02 6.49
CA GLU A 83 -17.41 -10.70 6.33
C GLU A 83 -18.19 -11.81 5.64
N LEU A 84 -17.58 -12.51 4.70
CA LEU A 84 -18.20 -13.65 4.00
C LEU A 84 -18.09 -14.97 4.78
N ASP A 85 -17.32 -15.01 5.88
CA ASP A 85 -16.99 -16.21 6.67
C ASP A 85 -16.38 -17.32 5.79
N VAL A 86 -15.39 -16.96 4.97
CA VAL A 86 -14.71 -17.89 4.05
C VAL A 86 -13.20 -17.86 4.24
N GLY A 87 -12.51 -18.87 3.71
CA GLY A 87 -11.05 -18.92 3.74
C GLY A 87 -10.40 -17.75 3.00
N PHE A 88 -9.21 -17.35 3.45
CA PHE A 88 -8.38 -16.31 2.86
C PHE A 88 -7.03 -16.87 2.44
N GLN A 89 -6.68 -16.74 1.17
CA GLN A 89 -5.36 -17.09 0.64
C GLN A 89 -4.73 -15.87 0.03
N GLN A 90 -3.48 -15.58 0.41
CA GLN A 90 -2.74 -14.42 -0.06
C GLN A 90 -1.51 -14.84 -0.85
N THR A 91 -1.26 -14.11 -1.95
CA THR A 91 -0.01 -14.15 -2.72
C THR A 91 0.29 -12.75 -3.26
N SER A 92 1.35 -12.61 -4.05
CA SER A 92 1.70 -11.36 -4.72
C SER A 92 2.14 -11.61 -6.17
N GLY A 93 2.02 -10.58 -7.02
CA GLY A 93 2.47 -10.66 -8.41
C GLY A 93 3.91 -11.15 -8.54
N PRO A 94 4.89 -10.54 -7.83
CA PRO A 94 6.29 -10.97 -7.86
C PRO A 94 6.55 -12.38 -7.33
N ALA A 95 5.70 -12.91 -6.46
CA ALA A 95 5.86 -14.27 -5.91
C ALA A 95 5.45 -15.37 -6.91
N LEU A 96 4.64 -15.02 -7.90
CA LEU A 96 4.22 -15.95 -8.96
C LEU A 96 5.23 -15.92 -10.10
N GLN A 97 6.13 -16.91 -10.14
CA GLN A 97 7.21 -16.94 -11.12
C GLN A 97 6.90 -17.81 -12.32
N ILE A 98 6.20 -18.92 -12.12
CA ILE A 98 5.87 -19.88 -13.17
C ILE A 98 4.37 -20.19 -13.20
N GLN A 99 3.89 -20.71 -14.34
CA GLN A 99 2.48 -21.07 -14.51
C GLN A 99 2.00 -22.12 -13.51
N GLY A 100 2.91 -22.99 -13.04
CA GLY A 100 2.64 -24.00 -12.03
C GLY A 100 2.21 -23.41 -10.68
N ASP A 101 2.79 -22.26 -10.28
CA ASP A 101 2.47 -21.61 -9.02
C ASP A 101 1.00 -21.16 -8.98
N LEU A 102 0.57 -20.47 -10.03
CA LEU A 102 -0.82 -20.02 -10.17
C LEU A 102 -1.79 -21.21 -10.28
N THR A 103 -1.43 -22.24 -11.07
CA THR A 103 -2.22 -23.46 -11.20
C THR A 103 -2.42 -24.14 -9.85
N ALA A 104 -1.33 -24.32 -9.07
CA ALA A 104 -1.41 -24.94 -7.75
C ALA A 104 -2.29 -24.15 -6.79
N ILE A 105 -2.21 -22.81 -6.81
CA ILE A 105 -3.06 -21.97 -5.99
C ILE A 105 -4.53 -22.15 -6.38
N LEU A 106 -4.88 -21.98 -7.66
CA LEU A 106 -6.27 -22.01 -8.13
C LEU A 106 -6.95 -23.37 -7.92
N THR A 107 -6.21 -24.46 -8.12
CA THR A 107 -6.76 -25.83 -7.96
C THR A 107 -6.98 -26.23 -6.49
N ASN A 108 -6.30 -25.58 -5.56
CA ASN A 108 -6.44 -25.82 -4.12
C ASN A 108 -7.45 -24.90 -3.43
N LEU A 109 -8.07 -23.96 -4.15
CA LEU A 109 -9.09 -23.10 -3.57
C LEU A 109 -10.34 -23.88 -3.14
N HIS A 110 -10.86 -23.52 -1.99
CA HIS A 110 -12.17 -24.00 -1.54
C HIS A 110 -13.29 -23.14 -2.15
N GLU A 111 -14.51 -23.65 -2.06
CA GLU A 111 -15.71 -22.94 -2.55
C GLU A 111 -15.86 -21.58 -1.85
N LYS A 112 -16.08 -20.53 -2.65
CA LYS A 112 -16.24 -19.13 -2.22
C LYS A 112 -15.03 -18.51 -1.51
N GLN A 113 -13.91 -19.23 -1.45
CA GLN A 113 -12.67 -18.73 -0.83
C GLN A 113 -12.21 -17.44 -1.48
N VAL A 114 -11.63 -16.52 -0.69
CA VAL A 114 -11.00 -15.29 -1.18
C VAL A 114 -9.54 -15.57 -1.53
N LEU A 115 -9.18 -15.37 -2.80
CA LEU A 115 -7.80 -15.31 -3.26
C LEU A 115 -7.39 -13.86 -3.41
N PHE A 116 -6.44 -13.40 -2.59
CA PHE A 116 -5.87 -12.06 -2.65
C PHE A 116 -4.51 -12.06 -3.34
N LEU A 117 -4.35 -11.21 -4.35
CA LEU A 117 -3.10 -11.02 -5.06
C LEU A 117 -2.66 -9.56 -4.97
N ASP A 118 -1.61 -9.32 -4.18
CA ASP A 118 -1.01 -7.98 -4.04
C ASP A 118 -0.07 -7.66 -5.20
N GLU A 119 0.10 -6.39 -5.52
CA GLU A 119 0.92 -5.90 -6.64
C GLU A 119 0.64 -6.63 -7.97
N ILE A 120 -0.64 -6.80 -8.29
CA ILE A 120 -1.08 -7.55 -9.48
C ILE A 120 -0.48 -7.00 -10.78
N HIS A 121 -0.14 -5.72 -10.85
CA HIS A 121 0.51 -5.08 -12.01
C HIS A 121 1.94 -5.59 -12.27
N ARG A 122 2.55 -6.29 -11.31
CA ARG A 122 3.89 -6.91 -11.44
C ARG A 122 3.83 -8.38 -11.84
N MET A 123 2.65 -8.89 -12.11
CA MET A 123 2.48 -10.27 -12.60
C MET A 123 2.94 -10.37 -14.07
N GLN A 124 3.53 -11.51 -14.41
CA GLN A 124 3.97 -11.77 -15.78
C GLN A 124 2.76 -11.91 -16.72
N PRO A 125 2.80 -11.38 -17.96
CA PRO A 125 1.68 -11.43 -18.90
C PRO A 125 1.14 -12.84 -19.17
N VAL A 126 2.03 -13.83 -19.24
CA VAL A 126 1.67 -15.25 -19.43
C VAL A 126 0.82 -15.82 -18.29
N LEU A 127 0.99 -15.32 -17.06
CA LEU A 127 0.18 -15.70 -15.90
C LEU A 127 -1.14 -14.95 -15.91
N GLU A 128 -1.12 -13.70 -16.35
CA GLU A 128 -2.31 -12.87 -16.50
C GLU A 128 -3.32 -13.50 -17.48
N GLU A 129 -2.84 -14.01 -18.62
CA GLU A 129 -3.69 -14.70 -19.61
C GLU A 129 -4.41 -15.93 -19.01
N LYS A 130 -3.74 -16.68 -18.14
CA LYS A 130 -4.37 -17.81 -17.44
C LYS A 130 -5.46 -17.39 -16.45
N LEU A 131 -5.34 -16.21 -15.85
CA LEU A 131 -6.38 -15.70 -14.99
C LEU A 131 -7.67 -15.36 -15.73
N TYR A 132 -7.61 -15.03 -17.03
CA TYR A 132 -8.81 -14.61 -17.75
C TYR A 132 -9.91 -15.68 -17.74
N THR A 133 -9.60 -16.92 -18.10
CA THR A 133 -10.55 -18.04 -18.09
C THR A 133 -10.92 -18.48 -16.67
N ALA A 134 -9.97 -18.39 -15.73
CA ALA A 134 -10.22 -18.73 -14.34
C ALA A 134 -11.21 -17.75 -13.68
N LEU A 135 -11.15 -16.45 -14.03
CA LEU A 135 -12.03 -15.42 -13.46
C LEU A 135 -13.39 -15.36 -14.17
N GLU A 136 -13.46 -15.65 -15.47
CA GLU A 136 -14.69 -15.53 -16.25
C GLU A 136 -15.56 -16.80 -16.17
N ASP A 137 -14.91 -17.97 -16.38
CA ASP A 137 -15.60 -19.25 -16.55
C ASP A 137 -15.35 -20.23 -15.39
N TYR A 138 -14.52 -19.90 -14.42
CA TYR A 138 -14.03 -20.81 -13.38
C TYR A 138 -13.39 -22.08 -14.00
N LYS A 139 -12.61 -21.89 -15.04
CA LYS A 139 -11.91 -22.97 -15.76
C LYS A 139 -10.43 -22.67 -15.90
N LEU A 140 -9.63 -23.72 -15.93
CA LEU A 140 -8.19 -23.63 -16.09
C LEU A 140 -7.72 -24.62 -17.14
N ASP A 141 -7.04 -24.14 -18.18
CA ASP A 141 -6.42 -24.96 -19.20
C ASP A 141 -5.06 -25.46 -18.73
N ILE A 142 -4.92 -26.79 -18.62
CA ILE A 142 -3.69 -27.46 -18.23
C ILE A 142 -3.16 -28.22 -19.45
N ILE A 143 -1.95 -27.89 -19.88
CA ILE A 143 -1.26 -28.58 -20.96
C ILE A 143 -0.51 -29.80 -20.38
N ILE A 144 -0.89 -31.00 -20.78
CA ILE A 144 -0.25 -32.25 -20.36
C ILE A 144 0.56 -32.78 -21.54
N GLY A 145 1.86 -33.07 -21.31
CA GLY A 145 2.78 -33.56 -22.32
C GLY A 145 3.62 -32.43 -22.96
N GLN A 146 4.43 -32.81 -23.96
CA GLN A 146 5.32 -31.91 -24.69
C GLN A 146 5.24 -32.12 -26.19
N GLY A 147 5.51 -31.07 -26.96
CA GLY A 147 5.53 -31.14 -28.45
C GLY A 147 4.17 -31.42 -29.06
N PRO A 148 4.12 -32.07 -30.27
CA PRO A 148 2.88 -32.31 -31.00
C PRO A 148 1.89 -33.27 -30.32
N ALA A 149 2.33 -34.02 -29.29
CA ALA A 149 1.50 -34.90 -28.49
C ALA A 149 0.90 -34.24 -27.24
N ALA A 150 1.17 -32.97 -27.01
CA ALA A 150 0.59 -32.21 -25.91
C ALA A 150 -0.94 -32.15 -26.05
N ARG A 151 -1.64 -32.37 -24.93
CA ARG A 151 -3.12 -32.30 -24.88
C ARG A 151 -3.51 -31.23 -23.85
N THR A 152 -4.48 -30.41 -24.20
CA THR A 152 -5.10 -29.48 -23.24
C THR A 152 -6.18 -30.24 -22.47
N HIS A 153 -6.08 -30.18 -21.15
CA HIS A 153 -7.11 -30.68 -20.24
C HIS A 153 -7.73 -29.45 -19.53
N VAL A 154 -9.06 -29.32 -19.70
CA VAL A 154 -9.81 -28.23 -19.04
C VAL A 154 -10.21 -28.73 -17.65
N MET A 155 -9.75 -28.04 -16.61
CA MET A 155 -10.12 -28.32 -15.23
C MET A 155 -11.15 -27.29 -14.77
N GLU A 156 -12.24 -27.75 -14.19
CA GLU A 156 -13.21 -26.86 -13.53
C GLU A 156 -12.72 -26.46 -12.16
N LEU A 157 -12.80 -25.17 -11.87
CA LEU A 157 -12.47 -24.57 -10.58
C LEU A 157 -13.76 -24.37 -9.76
N ARG A 158 -13.63 -24.46 -8.45
CA ARG A 158 -14.73 -24.05 -7.55
C ARG A 158 -14.90 -22.54 -7.66
N PRO A 159 -16.14 -22.00 -7.62
CA PRO A 159 -16.36 -20.55 -7.57
C PRO A 159 -15.60 -19.92 -6.39
N PHE A 160 -14.85 -18.88 -6.67
CA PHE A 160 -14.03 -18.15 -5.69
C PHE A 160 -14.12 -16.64 -5.94
N THR A 161 -13.77 -15.86 -4.93
CA THR A 161 -13.63 -14.41 -5.08
C THR A 161 -12.16 -14.04 -5.26
N PHE A 162 -11.85 -13.41 -6.38
CA PHE A 162 -10.52 -12.88 -6.62
C PHE A 162 -10.45 -11.40 -6.20
N VAL A 163 -9.48 -11.06 -5.36
CA VAL A 163 -9.22 -9.69 -4.94
C VAL A 163 -7.84 -9.29 -5.39
N GLY A 164 -7.75 -8.45 -6.42
CA GLY A 164 -6.49 -7.88 -6.89
C GLY A 164 -6.20 -6.56 -6.21
N ALA A 165 -4.93 -6.30 -5.88
CA ALA A 165 -4.50 -5.00 -5.37
C ALA A 165 -3.37 -4.42 -6.22
N THR A 166 -3.40 -3.10 -6.46
CA THR A 166 -2.37 -2.40 -7.24
C THR A 166 -2.20 -0.95 -6.79
N THR A 167 -0.97 -0.45 -6.90
CA THR A 167 -0.65 0.98 -6.82
C THR A 167 -0.76 1.65 -8.18
N ARG A 168 -0.63 0.88 -9.28
CA ARG A 168 -0.56 1.34 -10.67
C ARG A 168 -1.68 0.75 -11.53
N PRO A 169 -2.94 1.19 -11.38
CA PRO A 169 -4.05 0.62 -12.15
C PRO A 169 -3.93 0.79 -13.66
N GLY A 170 -3.15 1.78 -14.11
CA GLY A 170 -2.88 2.01 -15.54
C GLY A 170 -1.96 0.98 -16.18
N LEU A 171 -1.23 0.17 -15.41
CA LEU A 171 -0.38 -0.91 -15.92
C LEU A 171 -1.14 -2.24 -16.12
N LEU A 172 -2.36 -2.35 -15.61
CA LEU A 172 -3.19 -3.52 -15.82
C LEU A 172 -3.72 -3.55 -17.25
N SER A 173 -3.69 -4.73 -17.87
CA SER A 173 -4.29 -4.91 -19.18
C SER A 173 -5.80 -4.66 -19.15
N SER A 174 -6.35 -4.17 -20.25
CA SER A 174 -7.81 -3.97 -20.37
C SER A 174 -8.61 -5.28 -20.19
N PRO A 175 -8.16 -6.44 -20.72
CA PRO A 175 -8.83 -7.71 -20.48
C PRO A 175 -8.89 -8.12 -19.02
N LEU A 176 -7.79 -7.97 -18.25
CA LEU A 176 -7.81 -8.29 -16.83
C LEU A 176 -8.73 -7.33 -16.07
N ARG A 177 -8.63 -6.04 -16.37
CA ARG A 177 -9.41 -5.01 -15.67
C ARG A 177 -10.93 -5.19 -15.86
N SER A 178 -11.38 -5.64 -17.05
CA SER A 178 -12.82 -5.85 -17.33
C SER A 178 -13.43 -7.04 -16.58
N ARG A 179 -12.62 -7.91 -15.99
CA ARG A 179 -13.07 -9.07 -15.22
C ARG A 179 -13.36 -8.75 -13.75
N PHE A 180 -13.00 -7.56 -13.31
CA PHE A 180 -13.37 -7.09 -11.98
C PHE A 180 -14.74 -6.42 -12.01
N GLY A 181 -15.72 -7.02 -11.37
CA GLY A 181 -17.07 -6.45 -11.22
C GLY A 181 -17.12 -5.30 -10.23
N ILE A 182 -16.19 -5.27 -9.27
CA ILE A 182 -16.11 -4.24 -8.21
C ILE A 182 -14.76 -3.54 -8.26
N LEU A 183 -14.77 -2.22 -8.48
CA LEU A 183 -13.59 -1.37 -8.58
C LEU A 183 -13.57 -0.39 -7.42
N LEU A 184 -12.68 -0.57 -6.43
CA LEU A 184 -12.60 0.27 -5.25
C LEU A 184 -11.30 1.08 -5.24
N ARG A 185 -11.42 2.38 -5.43
CA ARG A 185 -10.31 3.31 -5.27
C ARG A 185 -10.18 3.70 -3.81
N LEU A 186 -9.00 3.49 -3.23
CA LEU A 186 -8.65 3.98 -1.91
C LEU A 186 -7.91 5.31 -2.04
N GLU A 187 -8.32 6.28 -1.24
CA GLU A 187 -7.79 7.64 -1.23
C GLU A 187 -7.03 7.91 0.06
N PHE A 188 -6.22 8.96 0.07
CA PHE A 188 -5.58 9.40 1.31
C PHE A 188 -6.64 9.71 2.37
N TYR A 189 -6.33 9.35 3.60
CA TYR A 189 -7.20 9.59 4.75
C TYR A 189 -7.18 11.05 5.17
N THR A 190 -8.27 11.53 5.68
CA THR A 190 -8.33 12.84 6.35
C THR A 190 -7.54 12.79 7.66
N GLU A 191 -7.12 13.95 8.15
CA GLU A 191 -6.49 14.06 9.45
C GLU A 191 -7.41 13.55 10.58
N GLU A 192 -8.70 13.79 10.48
CA GLU A 192 -9.70 13.29 11.42
C GLU A 192 -9.76 11.76 11.43
N ASP A 193 -9.84 11.13 10.27
CA ASP A 193 -9.81 9.66 10.16
C ASP A 193 -8.53 9.07 10.77
N LEU A 194 -7.37 9.70 10.48
CA LEU A 194 -6.09 9.25 11.03
C LEU A 194 -6.00 9.43 12.53
N ARG A 195 -6.57 10.50 13.09
CA ARG A 195 -6.67 10.70 14.53
C ARG A 195 -7.45 9.56 15.19
N PHE A 196 -8.58 9.16 14.62
CA PHE A 196 -9.34 8.01 15.10
C PHE A 196 -8.54 6.70 14.99
N ILE A 197 -7.80 6.50 13.90
CA ILE A 197 -6.92 5.33 13.73
C ILE A 197 -5.81 5.31 14.76
N VAL A 198 -5.15 6.43 15.02
CA VAL A 198 -4.07 6.56 16.01
C VAL A 198 -4.60 6.24 17.41
N ARG A 199 -5.74 6.80 17.81
CA ARG A 199 -6.37 6.54 19.11
C ARG A 199 -6.72 5.06 19.28
N ARG A 200 -7.42 4.46 18.29
CA ARG A 200 -7.75 3.04 18.30
C ARG A 200 -6.48 2.18 18.41
N SER A 201 -5.45 2.53 17.65
CA SER A 201 -4.18 1.81 17.69
C SER A 201 -3.48 1.95 19.04
N ALA A 202 -3.49 3.13 19.65
CA ALA A 202 -2.95 3.37 20.98
C ALA A 202 -3.70 2.56 22.05
N GLU A 203 -5.03 2.47 21.96
CA GLU A 203 -5.86 1.64 22.83
C GLU A 203 -5.48 0.15 22.71
N VAL A 204 -5.37 -0.39 21.50
CA VAL A 204 -4.93 -1.78 21.25
C VAL A 204 -3.52 -2.03 21.82
N MET A 205 -2.66 -1.01 21.79
CA MET A 205 -1.30 -1.04 22.32
C MET A 205 -1.23 -0.81 23.83
N SER A 206 -2.35 -0.46 24.47
CA SER A 206 -2.40 -0.03 25.87
C SER A 206 -1.46 1.15 26.16
N VAL A 207 -1.38 2.12 25.24
CA VAL A 207 -0.56 3.34 25.34
C VAL A 207 -1.46 4.52 25.69
N PRO A 208 -1.25 5.21 26.80
CA PRO A 208 -1.98 6.43 27.11
C PRO A 208 -1.65 7.54 26.10
N ILE A 209 -2.67 8.08 25.46
CA ILE A 209 -2.56 9.18 24.51
C ILE A 209 -3.73 10.14 24.68
N ASP A 210 -3.48 11.44 24.65
CA ASP A 210 -4.53 12.45 24.63
C ASP A 210 -4.94 12.85 23.19
N GLU A 211 -5.98 13.67 23.07
CA GLU A 211 -6.49 14.13 21.78
C GLU A 211 -5.47 14.92 20.98
N ASP A 212 -4.70 15.76 21.65
CA ASP A 212 -3.71 16.65 21.02
C ASP A 212 -2.48 15.87 20.55
N GLY A 213 -2.03 14.87 21.32
CA GLY A 213 -0.96 13.95 20.91
C GLY A 213 -1.37 13.09 19.71
N ALA A 214 -2.63 12.60 19.70
CA ALA A 214 -3.17 11.85 18.57
C ALA A 214 -3.29 12.73 17.31
N ALA A 215 -3.73 13.98 17.45
CA ALA A 215 -3.82 14.95 16.36
C ALA A 215 -2.44 15.27 15.77
N GLU A 216 -1.41 15.45 16.61
CA GLU A 216 -0.04 15.75 16.17
C GLU A 216 0.55 14.59 15.35
N ILE A 217 0.31 13.32 15.76
CA ILE A 217 0.74 12.15 15.00
C ILE A 217 -0.05 12.05 13.69
N ALA A 218 -1.36 12.26 13.73
CA ALA A 218 -2.22 12.18 12.56
C ALA A 218 -1.83 13.20 11.48
N LEU A 219 -1.58 14.44 11.88
CA LEU A 219 -1.15 15.54 11.00
C LEU A 219 0.09 15.16 10.18
N ARG A 220 1.09 14.53 10.82
CA ARG A 220 2.36 14.15 10.17
C ARG A 220 2.35 12.76 9.55
N SER A 221 1.18 12.10 9.46
CA SER A 221 1.05 10.73 8.95
C SER A 221 0.85 10.62 7.44
N ARG A 222 1.01 11.71 6.69
CA ARG A 222 0.98 11.72 5.22
C ARG A 222 -0.28 11.06 4.64
N GLY A 223 -1.43 11.22 5.29
CA GLY A 223 -2.68 10.65 4.81
C GLY A 223 -2.74 9.11 4.84
N THR A 224 -1.80 8.39 5.50
CA THR A 224 -1.75 6.94 5.44
C THR A 224 -1.73 6.25 6.81
N PRO A 225 -2.63 5.28 7.05
CA PRO A 225 -2.67 4.50 8.30
C PRO A 225 -1.37 3.77 8.64
N ARG A 226 -0.63 3.28 7.63
CA ARG A 226 0.66 2.59 7.84
C ARG A 226 1.68 3.54 8.49
N ILE A 227 1.79 4.78 7.98
CA ILE A 227 2.69 5.79 8.55
C ILE A 227 2.20 6.20 9.94
N ALA A 228 0.90 6.44 10.13
CA ALA A 228 0.32 6.78 11.41
C ALA A 228 0.70 5.75 12.50
N ASN A 229 0.51 4.46 12.22
CA ASN A 229 0.87 3.39 13.13
C ASN A 229 2.38 3.26 13.37
N ARG A 230 3.20 3.52 12.33
CA ARG A 230 4.66 3.55 12.47
C ARG A 230 5.12 4.68 13.36
N LEU A 231 4.59 5.89 13.16
CA LEU A 231 4.91 7.06 13.98
C LEU A 231 4.43 6.87 15.41
N LEU A 232 3.20 6.38 15.62
CA LEU A 232 2.68 6.09 16.97
C LEU A 232 3.62 5.18 17.76
N ARG A 233 4.15 4.11 17.13
CA ARG A 233 5.11 3.22 17.79
C ARG A 233 6.39 3.94 18.21
N ARG A 234 6.95 4.77 17.36
CA ARG A 234 8.19 5.53 17.69
C ARG A 234 7.95 6.59 18.76
N VAL A 235 6.80 7.26 18.69
CA VAL A 235 6.39 8.24 19.72
C VAL A 235 6.15 7.55 21.07
N ARG A 236 5.54 6.34 21.08
CA ARG A 236 5.41 5.52 22.29
C ARG A 236 6.78 5.21 22.90
N ASP A 237 7.73 4.72 22.09
CA ASP A 237 9.06 4.37 22.57
C ASP A 237 9.76 5.60 23.22
N PHE A 238 9.60 6.78 22.58
CA PHE A 238 10.09 8.05 23.14
C PHE A 238 9.39 8.42 24.44
N ALA A 239 8.06 8.34 24.51
CA ALA A 239 7.28 8.65 25.70
C ALA A 239 7.65 7.77 26.89
N GLN A 240 7.93 6.49 26.67
CA GLN A 240 8.35 5.55 27.69
C GLN A 240 9.77 5.81 28.23
N VAL A 241 10.68 6.26 27.37
CA VAL A 241 12.11 6.42 27.75
C VAL A 241 12.41 7.84 28.22
N ARG A 242 11.81 8.86 27.61
CA ARG A 242 12.12 10.28 27.87
C ARG A 242 10.94 11.12 28.38
N GLY A 243 9.73 10.55 28.39
CA GLY A 243 8.50 11.21 28.85
C GLY A 243 7.94 10.59 30.12
N THR A 244 6.68 10.87 30.35
CA THR A 244 5.87 10.34 31.49
C THR A 244 5.20 9.01 31.19
N GLY A 245 5.40 8.44 29.99
CA GLY A 245 4.68 7.28 29.48
C GLY A 245 3.35 7.63 28.79
N THR A 246 2.89 8.88 28.88
CA THR A 246 1.70 9.38 28.17
C THR A 246 2.12 10.20 26.96
N ILE A 247 1.40 10.03 25.85
CA ILE A 247 1.62 10.78 24.62
C ILE A 247 0.68 11.99 24.63
N ASP A 248 1.23 13.14 24.98
CA ASP A 248 0.62 14.45 24.79
C ASP A 248 1.25 15.16 23.58
N ARG A 249 0.73 16.34 23.21
CA ARG A 249 1.25 17.10 22.07
C ARG A 249 2.73 17.45 22.19
N PRO A 250 3.26 17.97 23.33
CA PRO A 250 4.68 18.22 23.50
C PRO A 250 5.55 16.98 23.32
N THR A 251 5.15 15.84 23.89
CA THR A 251 5.85 14.55 23.76
C THR A 251 5.85 14.07 22.31
N ALA A 252 4.68 14.11 21.62
CA ALA A 252 4.57 13.73 20.23
C ALA A 252 5.45 14.63 19.35
N ASN A 253 5.41 15.95 19.53
CA ASN A 253 6.22 16.88 18.76
C ASN A 253 7.73 16.68 18.99
N ALA A 254 8.18 16.48 20.22
CA ALA A 254 9.58 16.21 20.53
C ALA A 254 10.08 14.91 19.88
N ALA A 255 9.27 13.85 19.94
CA ALA A 255 9.58 12.57 19.31
C ALA A 255 9.66 12.69 17.78
N LEU A 256 8.67 13.33 17.15
CA LEU A 256 8.60 13.49 15.70
C LEU A 256 9.74 14.39 15.17
N THR A 257 10.12 15.43 15.93
CA THR A 257 11.29 16.25 15.62
C THR A 257 12.60 15.44 15.69
N MET A 258 12.74 14.58 16.71
CA MET A 258 13.90 13.67 16.81
C MET A 258 13.96 12.66 15.64
N LEU A 259 12.81 12.28 15.10
CA LEU A 259 12.70 11.42 13.92
C LEU A 259 12.84 12.18 12.59
N GLU A 260 13.15 13.47 12.65
CA GLU A 260 13.27 14.36 11.49
C GLU A 260 12.02 14.45 10.61
N VAL A 261 10.84 14.22 11.20
CA VAL A 261 9.55 14.39 10.55
C VAL A 261 9.05 15.81 10.81
N ASP A 262 8.91 16.60 9.77
CA ASP A 262 8.50 18.01 9.89
C ASP A 262 7.00 18.21 10.11
N ALA A 263 6.53 19.46 10.14
CA ALA A 263 5.13 19.79 10.38
C ALA A 263 4.16 19.27 9.27
N HIS A 264 4.64 19.05 8.07
CA HIS A 264 3.87 18.46 6.96
C HIS A 264 4.02 16.93 6.84
N GLY A 265 4.82 16.32 7.72
CA GLY A 265 5.12 14.90 7.70
C GLY A 265 6.22 14.54 6.69
N PHE A 266 7.00 15.51 6.21
CA PHE A 266 8.14 15.22 5.32
C PHE A 266 9.26 14.56 6.11
N ASP A 267 9.76 13.47 5.56
CA ASP A 267 10.99 12.83 6.00
C ASP A 267 12.22 13.39 5.24
N GLU A 268 13.36 12.79 5.49
CA GLU A 268 14.62 13.21 4.85
C GLU A 268 14.56 13.15 3.32
N ILE A 269 13.95 12.08 2.77
CA ILE A 269 13.90 11.87 1.32
C ILE A 269 12.93 12.85 0.64
N ASP A 270 11.77 13.14 1.25
CA ASP A 270 10.85 14.15 0.73
C ASP A 270 11.54 15.50 0.61
N ARG A 271 12.24 15.93 1.68
CA ARG A 271 12.98 17.19 1.68
C ARG A 271 14.10 17.20 0.66
N LYS A 272 14.88 16.11 0.57
CA LYS A 272 15.94 15.98 -0.44
C LYS A 272 15.39 16.03 -1.87
N LEU A 273 14.26 15.36 -2.13
CA LEU A 273 13.60 15.35 -3.43
C LEU A 273 13.20 16.78 -3.86
N LEU A 274 12.46 17.48 -3.02
CA LEU A 274 12.02 18.85 -3.30
C LEU A 274 13.20 19.82 -3.44
N LEU A 275 14.17 19.78 -2.51
CA LEU A 275 15.36 20.63 -2.57
C LEU A 275 16.22 20.34 -3.80
N THR A 276 16.34 19.07 -4.19
CA THR A 276 17.06 18.68 -5.41
C THR A 276 16.41 19.30 -6.65
N ILE A 277 15.09 19.22 -6.78
CA ILE A 277 14.38 19.85 -7.91
C ILE A 277 14.56 21.36 -7.89
N MET A 278 14.43 22.00 -6.74
CA MET A 278 14.50 23.46 -6.64
C MET A 278 15.90 24.01 -6.83
N GLN A 279 16.93 23.40 -6.23
CA GLN A 279 18.28 23.96 -6.16
C GLN A 279 19.20 23.47 -7.29
N LYS A 280 19.05 22.20 -7.73
CA LYS A 280 19.91 21.65 -8.80
C LYS A 280 19.30 21.76 -10.19
N TYR A 281 17.98 21.84 -10.29
CA TYR A 281 17.25 21.83 -11.54
C TYR A 281 16.32 23.03 -11.70
N ASP A 282 16.58 24.13 -11.01
CA ASP A 282 15.86 25.43 -11.15
C ASP A 282 14.32 25.28 -11.06
N GLY A 283 13.84 24.37 -10.21
CA GLY A 283 12.41 24.07 -10.04
C GLY A 283 11.84 23.06 -11.02
N GLY A 284 12.64 22.56 -11.95
CA GLY A 284 12.23 21.58 -12.94
C GLY A 284 11.79 22.21 -14.28
N PRO A 285 11.31 21.39 -15.24
CA PRO A 285 10.98 19.96 -15.14
C PRO A 285 12.21 19.06 -15.18
N VAL A 286 12.22 18.03 -14.32
CA VAL A 286 13.29 17.02 -14.26
C VAL A 286 12.72 15.59 -14.35
N GLY A 287 13.39 14.72 -15.11
CA GLY A 287 12.99 13.33 -15.32
C GLY A 287 13.13 12.46 -14.05
N LEU A 288 12.30 11.42 -13.92
CA LEU A 288 12.32 10.49 -12.78
C LEU A 288 13.67 9.82 -12.62
N GLY A 289 14.23 9.25 -13.70
CA GLY A 289 15.54 8.59 -13.66
C GLY A 289 16.68 9.50 -13.24
N THR A 290 16.64 10.80 -13.61
CA THR A 290 17.61 11.79 -13.16
C THR A 290 17.51 12.05 -11.66
N LEU A 291 16.29 12.13 -11.13
CA LEU A 291 16.05 12.28 -9.68
C LEU A 291 16.49 11.05 -8.92
N ALA A 292 16.13 9.85 -9.39
CA ALA A 292 16.49 8.57 -8.81
C ALA A 292 18.02 8.43 -8.67
N ALA A 293 18.75 8.69 -9.77
CA ALA A 293 20.20 8.67 -9.77
C ALA A 293 20.81 9.74 -8.84
N THR A 294 20.23 10.95 -8.78
CA THR A 294 20.75 12.03 -7.94
C THR A 294 20.54 11.76 -6.45
N LEU A 295 19.43 11.11 -6.08
CA LEU A 295 19.06 10.81 -4.71
C LEU A 295 19.59 9.46 -4.20
N ALA A 296 20.17 8.64 -5.11
CA ALA A 296 20.54 7.24 -4.87
C ALA A 296 19.34 6.39 -4.41
N GLU A 297 18.16 6.65 -5.01
CA GLU A 297 16.91 5.93 -4.76
C GLU A 297 16.44 5.21 -6.03
N GLU A 298 15.58 4.20 -5.86
CA GLU A 298 14.94 3.53 -7.00
C GLU A 298 13.80 4.39 -7.59
N GLU A 299 13.62 4.36 -8.92
CA GLU A 299 12.54 5.09 -9.60
C GLU A 299 11.17 4.70 -9.06
N ASP A 300 10.93 3.40 -8.85
CA ASP A 300 9.68 2.88 -8.31
C ASP A 300 9.40 3.42 -6.89
N ALA A 301 10.44 3.56 -6.06
CA ALA A 301 10.29 4.13 -4.72
C ALA A 301 9.86 5.60 -4.78
N LEU A 302 10.49 6.39 -5.65
CA LEU A 302 10.11 7.79 -5.84
C LEU A 302 8.68 7.92 -6.35
N GLU A 303 8.30 7.14 -7.38
CA GLU A 303 6.99 7.24 -8.03
C GLU A 303 5.84 6.70 -7.18
N GLU A 304 6.06 5.64 -6.38
CA GLU A 304 4.98 5.00 -5.64
C GLU A 304 4.85 5.47 -4.18
N VAL A 305 5.96 5.86 -3.55
CA VAL A 305 5.97 6.16 -2.11
C VAL A 305 6.01 7.66 -1.83
N TYR A 306 6.88 8.40 -2.54
CA TYR A 306 7.13 9.81 -2.23
C TYR A 306 6.26 10.76 -3.05
N GLU A 307 6.25 10.65 -4.38
CA GLU A 307 5.51 11.55 -5.26
C GLU A 307 4.01 11.65 -4.97
N PRO A 308 3.26 10.55 -4.72
CA PRO A 308 1.81 10.63 -4.59
C PRO A 308 1.36 11.56 -3.46
N PHE A 309 2.04 11.56 -2.34
CA PHE A 309 1.74 12.44 -1.23
C PHE A 309 2.11 13.90 -1.56
N LEU A 310 3.30 14.15 -2.08
CA LEU A 310 3.75 15.49 -2.45
C LEU A 310 2.85 16.14 -3.52
N ILE A 311 2.36 15.34 -4.47
CA ILE A 311 1.40 15.79 -5.48
C ILE A 311 0.05 16.09 -4.82
N GLN A 312 -0.43 15.22 -3.94
CA GLN A 312 -1.71 15.38 -3.24
C GLN A 312 -1.80 16.68 -2.46
N ILE A 313 -0.71 17.05 -1.77
CA ILE A 313 -0.66 18.30 -0.98
C ILE A 313 -0.18 19.50 -1.79
N GLY A 314 0.06 19.32 -3.09
CA GLY A 314 0.37 20.40 -4.02
C GLY A 314 1.81 20.93 -3.96
N PHE A 315 2.76 20.18 -3.44
CA PHE A 315 4.19 20.56 -3.39
C PHE A 315 4.96 20.16 -4.65
N LEU A 316 4.46 19.16 -5.37
CA LEU A 316 5.06 18.61 -6.57
C LEU A 316 4.02 18.52 -7.69
N ASP A 317 4.38 18.94 -8.89
CA ASP A 317 3.60 18.73 -10.10
C ASP A 317 4.27 17.71 -11.02
N ARG A 318 3.47 16.84 -11.63
CA ARG A 318 3.91 15.90 -12.66
C ARG A 318 3.47 16.40 -14.04
N THR A 319 4.43 16.67 -14.92
CA THR A 319 4.21 17.14 -16.28
C THR A 319 4.73 16.10 -17.28
N PRO A 320 4.36 16.17 -18.58
CA PRO A 320 4.95 15.30 -19.61
C PRO A 320 6.48 15.43 -19.76
N ARG A 321 7.07 16.55 -19.31
CA ARG A 321 8.50 16.80 -19.36
C ARG A 321 9.23 16.34 -18.09
N GLY A 322 8.51 16.03 -17.01
CA GLY A 322 9.10 15.65 -15.72
C GLY A 322 8.42 16.31 -14.54
N ARG A 323 9.10 16.27 -13.41
CA ARG A 323 8.64 16.76 -12.10
C ARG A 323 9.01 18.21 -11.91
N VAL A 324 8.10 18.98 -11.35
CA VAL A 324 8.24 20.42 -11.12
C VAL A 324 7.87 20.74 -9.68
N ALA A 325 8.73 21.44 -8.95
CA ALA A 325 8.41 21.96 -7.63
C ALA A 325 7.44 23.14 -7.76
N THR A 326 6.41 23.15 -6.92
CA THR A 326 5.39 24.18 -6.93
C THR A 326 5.79 25.39 -6.10
N ARG A 327 5.00 26.46 -6.17
CA ARG A 327 5.16 27.64 -5.32
C ARG A 327 5.10 27.27 -3.84
N LEU A 328 4.21 26.35 -3.44
CA LEU A 328 4.08 25.90 -2.03
C LEU A 328 5.39 25.27 -1.53
N ALA A 329 6.09 24.51 -2.39
CA ALA A 329 7.39 23.95 -2.02
C ALA A 329 8.42 25.04 -1.75
N TYR A 330 8.51 26.06 -2.58
CA TYR A 330 9.42 27.21 -2.36
C TYR A 330 9.09 27.97 -1.09
N GLU A 331 7.82 28.25 -0.83
CA GLU A 331 7.38 28.96 0.38
C GLU A 331 7.72 28.17 1.65
N HIS A 332 7.53 26.84 1.64
CA HIS A 332 7.86 25.97 2.79
C HIS A 332 9.35 25.99 3.14
N PHE A 333 10.23 25.98 2.15
CA PHE A 333 11.68 26.01 2.37
C PHE A 333 12.25 27.44 2.48
N GLY A 334 11.43 28.48 2.40
CA GLY A 334 11.88 29.88 2.43
C GLY A 334 12.76 30.26 1.25
N LEU A 335 12.60 29.58 0.10
CA LEU A 335 13.35 29.81 -1.13
C LEU A 335 12.59 30.73 -2.08
N THR A 336 13.31 31.53 -2.85
CA THR A 336 12.70 32.36 -3.89
C THR A 336 12.50 31.53 -5.15
N MET A 337 11.25 31.48 -5.65
CA MET A 337 10.97 30.80 -6.92
C MET A 337 11.65 31.54 -8.07
N PRO A 338 12.43 30.84 -8.93
CA PRO A 338 13.00 31.47 -10.10
C PRO A 338 11.90 32.08 -10.97
N GLY A 339 12.07 33.35 -11.36
CA GLY A 339 11.14 33.99 -12.28
C GLY A 339 11.04 33.16 -13.56
N ARG A 340 9.85 32.62 -13.89
CA ARG A 340 9.62 32.00 -15.19
C ARG A 340 9.96 33.05 -16.24
N GLN A 341 11.07 32.87 -16.96
CA GLN A 341 11.26 33.58 -18.21
C GLN A 341 10.08 33.16 -19.10
N THR A 342 9.13 34.07 -19.28
CA THR A 342 8.07 33.91 -20.29
C THR A 342 8.82 33.74 -21.62
N PRO A 343 8.59 32.65 -22.39
CA PRO A 343 9.20 32.55 -23.71
C PRO A 343 8.81 33.78 -24.50
N LEU A 344 9.80 34.48 -25.02
CA LEU A 344 9.65 35.74 -25.81
C LEU A 344 9.16 35.46 -27.25
N PHE A 345 8.45 34.28 -27.43
CA PHE A 345 7.76 34.01 -28.72
C PHE A 345 6.70 32.92 -28.53
#